data_15ec2d2f548e2034939c40654a204cfe
#
_entry.id   15ec2d2f548e2034939c40654a204cfe
#
_cell.length_a   1.000
_cell.length_b   1.000
_cell.length_c   1.000
_cell.angle_alpha   90.00
_cell.angle_beta   90.00
_cell.angle_gamma   90.00
#
_symmetry.space_group_name_H-M   'P 1'
#
loop_
_entity.id
_entity.type
_entity.pdbx_description
1 polymer ?
#
loop_
_entity_poly.entity_id
_entity_poly.type
_entity_poly.pdbx_seq_one_letter_code
_entity_poly.pdbx_strand_id
1 'polypeptide(L)'
;MTLSSGPVTDTALPLRPAAVVMELERLGSFSPTRLSFARRLTRLMYQSRWHITCVGFDLDDAGYGSVIYRLDTAAKRYHVVVFSRHISDEQRTDRVIADTWDLTFGLVEGEVDDALMASLEENMPLQEAGRQHPRLLVLSRANRSVRNFDAFVAALAAGEQPDVSYLLEAGYLYRTTAVYGNGKFGIADYDRLRTGADFYQPFSPQMTAVYVLREFSVAQVEHIARHNNPALAVTLDPDL
;
A
#
# COMPACT_ATOMS: atom_id res chain seq x y z
N MET A 1 -32.25 -6.64 -18.92
CA MET A 1 -31.88 -5.29 -18.44
C MET A 1 -30.38 -5.21 -18.62
N THR A 2 -29.95 -4.59 -19.70
CA THR A 2 -28.54 -4.42 -20.06
C THR A 2 -28.00 -3.22 -19.30
N LEU A 3 -27.10 -3.46 -18.36
CA LEU A 3 -26.34 -2.41 -17.69
C LEU A 3 -25.33 -1.83 -18.69
N SER A 4 -25.56 -0.58 -19.05
CA SER A 4 -24.66 0.22 -19.88
C SER A 4 -23.40 0.51 -19.09
N SER A 5 -22.28 -0.09 -19.47
CA SER A 5 -20.96 0.30 -19.03
C SER A 5 -20.64 1.67 -19.61
N GLY A 6 -20.81 2.70 -18.81
CA GLY A 6 -20.28 4.03 -19.12
C GLY A 6 -18.74 3.98 -19.20
N PRO A 7 -18.12 4.88 -19.99
CA PRO A 7 -16.66 4.92 -20.07
C PRO A 7 -16.13 5.27 -18.69
N VAL A 8 -15.28 4.39 -18.15
CA VAL A 8 -14.44 4.68 -16.98
C VAL A 8 -13.53 5.82 -17.41
N THR A 9 -13.83 7.03 -16.98
CA THR A 9 -12.92 8.15 -17.11
C THR A 9 -11.69 7.83 -16.27
N ASP A 10 -10.60 7.55 -16.95
CA ASP A 10 -9.26 7.28 -16.39
C ASP A 10 -8.74 8.57 -15.72
N THR A 11 -9.32 8.94 -14.59
CA THR A 11 -8.80 9.97 -13.69
C THR A 11 -7.76 9.33 -12.78
N ALA A 12 -6.73 8.76 -13.42
CA ALA A 12 -5.58 8.26 -12.71
C ALA A 12 -4.93 9.42 -11.94
N LEU A 13 -5.06 9.40 -10.62
CA LEU A 13 -4.35 10.34 -9.77
C LEU A 13 -2.86 10.05 -9.92
N PRO A 14 -2.04 11.03 -10.33
CA PRO A 14 -0.61 10.82 -10.43
C PRO A 14 -0.03 10.53 -9.05
N LEU A 15 0.64 9.42 -8.91
CA LEU A 15 1.39 9.12 -7.69
C LEU A 15 2.60 10.06 -7.59
N ARG A 16 3.01 10.31 -6.36
CA ARG A 16 4.23 11.07 -6.10
C ARG A 16 5.43 10.38 -6.74
N PRO A 17 6.39 11.12 -7.30
CA PRO A 17 7.61 10.53 -7.82
C PRO A 17 8.31 9.66 -6.78
N ALA A 18 8.76 8.47 -7.18
CA ALA A 18 9.43 7.54 -6.27
C ALA A 18 10.64 8.18 -5.55
N ALA A 19 11.37 9.07 -6.22
CA ALA A 19 12.48 9.81 -5.63
C ALA A 19 12.05 10.64 -4.42
N VAL A 20 10.88 11.28 -4.50
CA VAL A 20 10.32 12.12 -3.43
C VAL A 20 9.82 11.28 -2.27
N VAL A 21 9.06 10.21 -2.55
CA VAL A 21 8.48 9.36 -1.50
C VAL A 21 9.54 8.56 -0.74
N MET A 22 10.65 8.23 -1.41
CA MET A 22 11.72 7.41 -0.86
C MET A 22 12.91 8.25 -0.34
N GLU A 23 12.73 9.54 -0.11
CA GLU A 23 13.74 10.37 0.58
C GLU A 23 13.95 9.90 2.02
N LEU A 24 15.16 10.12 2.52
CA LEU A 24 15.59 9.62 3.84
C LEU A 24 14.72 10.17 4.97
N GLU A 25 14.42 11.44 4.92
CA GLU A 25 13.61 12.16 5.90
C GLU A 25 12.18 11.61 5.96
N ARG A 26 11.70 11.07 4.86
CA ARG A 26 10.34 10.52 4.74
C ARG A 26 10.24 9.03 5.06
N LEU A 27 11.35 8.33 5.08
CA LEU A 27 11.38 6.90 5.39
C LEU A 27 11.31 6.62 6.89
N GLY A 28 11.34 7.64 7.71
CA GLY A 28 11.24 7.54 9.17
C GLY A 28 12.30 6.61 9.76
N SER A 29 11.90 5.79 10.71
CA SER A 29 12.78 4.87 11.44
C SER A 29 13.25 3.64 10.64
N PHE A 30 13.39 3.75 9.32
CA PHE A 30 14.00 2.67 8.54
C PHE A 30 15.43 2.43 8.98
N SER A 31 15.77 1.17 9.21
CA SER A 31 17.16 0.78 9.46
C SER A 31 18.04 1.11 8.24
N PRO A 32 19.34 1.35 8.42
CA PRO A 32 20.27 1.63 7.31
C PRO A 32 20.20 0.59 6.19
N THR A 33 19.91 -0.65 6.53
CA THR A 33 19.74 -1.75 5.57
C THR A 33 18.52 -1.52 4.67
N ARG A 34 17.36 -1.15 5.25
CA ARG A 34 16.15 -0.85 4.48
C ARG A 34 16.34 0.35 3.57
N LEU A 35 17.05 1.38 4.01
CA LEU A 35 17.40 2.53 3.20
C LEU A 35 18.20 2.15 1.95
N SER A 36 19.13 1.21 2.06
CA SER A 36 19.89 0.76 0.89
C SER A 36 19.02 0.05 -0.14
N PHE A 37 18.03 -0.73 0.30
CA PHE A 37 17.06 -1.36 -0.59
C PHE A 37 16.10 -0.35 -1.22
N ALA A 38 15.62 0.62 -0.45
CA ALA A 38 14.76 1.69 -0.95
C ALA A 38 15.48 2.51 -2.04
N ARG A 39 16.72 2.87 -1.84
CA ARG A 39 17.55 3.56 -2.85
C ARG A 39 17.74 2.73 -4.12
N ARG A 40 17.93 1.41 -3.97
CA ARG A 40 18.03 0.51 -5.13
C ARG A 40 16.72 0.46 -5.90
N LEU A 41 15.59 0.33 -5.22
CA LEU A 41 14.27 0.35 -5.84
C LEU A 41 14.04 1.66 -6.60
N THR A 42 14.29 2.81 -5.98
CA THR A 42 14.14 4.12 -6.60
C THR A 42 14.97 4.23 -7.88
N ARG A 43 16.23 3.78 -7.83
CA ARG A 43 17.09 3.74 -9.03
C ARG A 43 16.52 2.82 -10.12
N LEU A 44 16.05 1.63 -9.73
CA LEU A 44 15.46 0.68 -10.65
C LEU A 44 14.22 1.27 -11.33
N MET A 45 13.30 1.84 -10.55
CA MET A 45 12.09 2.47 -11.06
C MET A 45 12.43 3.60 -12.05
N TYR A 46 13.37 4.46 -11.70
CA TYR A 46 13.80 5.56 -12.56
C TYR A 46 14.47 5.06 -13.86
N GLN A 47 15.43 4.15 -13.74
CA GLN A 47 16.19 3.61 -14.89
C GLN A 47 15.31 2.79 -15.83
N SER A 48 14.39 2.01 -15.26
CA SER A 48 13.51 1.12 -16.00
C SER A 48 12.18 1.77 -16.37
N ARG A 49 12.00 3.06 -16.05
CA ARG A 49 10.78 3.83 -16.34
C ARG A 49 9.50 3.14 -15.89
N TRP A 50 9.51 2.66 -14.68
CA TRP A 50 8.30 2.08 -14.09
C TRP A 50 7.26 3.18 -13.85
N HIS A 51 6.00 2.87 -14.17
CA HIS A 51 4.86 3.73 -13.91
C HIS A 51 3.92 3.04 -12.93
N ILE A 52 3.60 3.75 -11.84
CA ILE A 52 2.63 3.28 -10.86
C ILE A 52 1.44 4.22 -10.92
N THR A 53 0.24 3.66 -11.08
CA THR A 53 -1.01 4.41 -11.25
C THR A 53 -2.08 3.78 -10.38
N CYS A 54 -2.83 4.58 -9.63
CA CYS A 54 -4.03 4.10 -8.96
C CYS A 54 -5.14 3.93 -10.01
N VAL A 55 -5.61 2.70 -10.22
CA VAL A 55 -6.60 2.36 -11.24
C VAL A 55 -7.96 1.94 -10.66
N GLY A 56 -8.02 1.69 -9.37
CA GLY A 56 -9.26 1.43 -8.65
C GLY A 56 -9.15 1.98 -7.24
N PHE A 57 -10.17 2.73 -6.80
CA PHE A 57 -10.21 3.30 -5.45
C PHE A 57 -11.65 3.20 -4.96
N ASP A 58 -11.95 2.14 -4.24
CA ASP A 58 -13.27 1.82 -3.71
C ASP A 58 -13.18 1.68 -2.20
N LEU A 59 -13.28 2.81 -1.51
CA LEU A 59 -13.31 2.91 -0.06
C LEU A 59 -14.59 3.58 0.39
N ASP A 60 -15.16 3.10 1.47
CA ASP A 60 -16.23 3.78 2.18
C ASP A 60 -15.74 5.07 2.86
N ASP A 61 -16.66 5.84 3.46
CA ASP A 61 -16.36 7.11 4.12
C ASP A 61 -15.37 6.95 5.29
N ALA A 62 -15.30 5.77 5.87
CA ALA A 62 -14.37 5.42 6.95
C ALA A 62 -13.01 4.88 6.44
N GLY A 63 -12.84 4.78 5.12
CA GLY A 63 -11.62 4.34 4.48
C GLY A 63 -11.45 2.82 4.41
N TYR A 64 -12.53 2.05 4.51
CA TYR A 64 -12.52 0.60 4.37
C TYR A 64 -12.97 0.18 2.98
N GLY A 65 -12.36 -0.87 2.44
CA GLY A 65 -12.66 -1.34 1.10
C GLY A 65 -11.40 -1.80 0.37
N SER A 66 -11.33 -1.56 -0.93
CA SER A 66 -10.21 -2.02 -1.75
C SER A 66 -9.65 -0.92 -2.65
N VAL A 67 -8.33 -1.00 -2.90
CA VAL A 67 -7.64 -0.10 -3.83
C VAL A 67 -6.69 -0.91 -4.71
N ILE A 68 -6.64 -0.55 -5.99
CA ILE A 68 -5.80 -1.23 -6.97
C ILE A 68 -4.82 -0.24 -7.58
N TYR A 69 -3.55 -0.55 -7.46
CA TYR A 69 -2.47 0.17 -8.13
C TYR A 69 -1.91 -0.69 -9.25
N ARG A 70 -1.84 -0.13 -10.46
CA ARG A 70 -1.18 -0.74 -11.60
C ARG A 70 0.28 -0.32 -11.64
N LEU A 71 1.15 -1.29 -11.81
CA LEU A 71 2.58 -1.11 -12.02
C LEU A 71 2.94 -1.59 -13.41
N ASP A 72 3.25 -0.67 -14.30
CA ASP A 72 3.75 -0.95 -15.63
C ASP A 72 5.29 -0.89 -15.63
N THR A 73 5.92 -1.99 -15.99
CA THR A 73 7.37 -2.09 -16.22
C THR A 73 7.68 -2.26 -17.70
N ALA A 74 8.94 -2.27 -18.07
CA ALA A 74 9.33 -2.52 -19.46
C ALA A 74 9.03 -3.97 -19.91
N ALA A 75 8.96 -4.92 -18.98
CA ALA A 75 8.79 -6.33 -19.28
C ALA A 75 7.35 -6.80 -19.08
N LYS A 76 6.69 -6.33 -18.04
CA LYS A 76 5.38 -6.85 -17.62
C LYS A 76 4.52 -5.79 -16.93
N ARG A 77 3.26 -6.15 -16.75
CA ARG A 77 2.32 -5.45 -15.88
C ARG A 77 2.09 -6.22 -14.60
N TYR A 78 2.06 -5.49 -13.50
CA TYR A 78 1.71 -5.99 -12.18
C TYR A 78 0.65 -5.09 -11.56
N HIS A 79 0.00 -5.60 -10.52
CA HIS A 79 -0.90 -4.81 -9.71
C HIS A 79 -0.57 -5.02 -8.23
N VAL A 80 -0.71 -3.96 -7.46
CA VAL A 80 -0.76 -4.06 -6.00
C VAL A 80 -2.21 -3.87 -5.59
N VAL A 81 -2.79 -4.92 -5.04
CA VAL A 81 -4.17 -4.91 -4.52
C VAL A 81 -4.09 -4.70 -3.02
N VAL A 82 -4.87 -3.76 -2.52
CA VAL A 82 -4.93 -3.40 -1.10
C VAL A 82 -6.35 -3.60 -0.60
N PHE A 83 -6.51 -4.33 0.50
CA PHE A 83 -7.76 -4.45 1.23
C PHE A 83 -7.62 -3.79 2.59
N SER A 84 -8.45 -2.80 2.87
CA SER A 84 -8.56 -2.11 4.15
C SER A 84 -9.80 -2.58 4.89
N ARG A 85 -9.66 -2.95 6.17
CA ARG A 85 -10.75 -3.51 6.97
C ARG A 85 -10.80 -2.87 8.34
N HIS A 86 -12.01 -2.83 8.88
CA HIS A 86 -12.21 -2.43 10.26
C HIS A 86 -11.67 -3.52 11.20
N ILE A 87 -10.92 -3.09 12.21
CA ILE A 87 -10.53 -3.92 13.35
C ILE A 87 -11.08 -3.25 14.61
N SER A 88 -11.89 -3.98 15.38
CA SER A 88 -12.36 -3.48 16.67
C SER A 88 -11.20 -3.34 17.68
N ASP A 89 -11.37 -2.49 18.67
CA ASP A 89 -10.35 -2.29 19.71
C ASP A 89 -10.05 -3.59 20.48
N GLU A 90 -11.05 -4.45 20.63
CA GLU A 90 -10.89 -5.77 21.26
C GLU A 90 -10.01 -6.74 20.45
N GLN A 91 -9.99 -6.58 19.12
CA GLN A 91 -9.15 -7.36 18.22
C GLN A 91 -7.74 -6.79 18.09
N ARG A 92 -7.52 -5.57 18.54
CA ARG A 92 -6.19 -4.93 18.53
C ARG A 92 -5.34 -5.52 19.64
N THR A 93 -4.22 -6.07 19.27
CA THR A 93 -3.26 -6.63 20.21
C THR A 93 -1.92 -5.91 20.07
N ASP A 94 -1.27 -5.62 21.20
CA ASP A 94 0.11 -5.10 21.26
C ASP A 94 1.15 -6.17 20.91
N ARG A 95 0.71 -7.35 20.52
CA ARG A 95 1.62 -8.45 20.17
C ARG A 95 2.39 -8.12 18.89
N VAL A 96 3.65 -8.46 18.87
CA VAL A 96 4.50 -8.38 17.66
C VAL A 96 3.90 -9.20 16.51
N ILE A 97 3.13 -10.22 16.86
CA ILE A 97 2.38 -11.07 15.95
C ILE A 97 0.89 -10.83 16.22
N ALA A 98 0.26 -10.00 15.41
CA ALA A 98 -1.17 -9.80 15.47
C ALA A 98 -1.90 -10.93 14.73
N ASP A 99 -3.10 -11.25 15.20
CA ASP A 99 -3.98 -12.23 14.55
C ASP A 99 -4.90 -11.56 13.51
N THR A 100 -5.07 -10.24 13.62
CA THR A 100 -5.89 -9.40 12.73
C THR A 100 -5.10 -8.21 12.20
N TRP A 101 -5.49 -7.71 11.04
CA TRP A 101 -4.74 -6.71 10.28
C TRP A 101 -5.67 -5.67 9.69
N ASP A 102 -5.31 -4.38 9.86
CA ASP A 102 -6.02 -3.27 9.22
C ASP A 102 -5.91 -3.33 7.70
N LEU A 103 -4.75 -3.74 7.21
CA LEU A 103 -4.48 -3.86 5.78
C LEU A 103 -3.90 -5.21 5.42
N THR A 104 -4.36 -5.72 4.30
CA THR A 104 -3.71 -6.80 3.55
C THR A 104 -3.44 -6.29 2.15
N PHE A 105 -2.22 -6.44 1.66
CA PHE A 105 -1.87 -6.00 0.32
C PHE A 105 -0.93 -7.00 -0.35
N GLY A 106 -1.12 -7.16 -1.65
CA GLY A 106 -0.40 -8.15 -2.43
C GLY A 106 0.03 -7.63 -3.79
N LEU A 107 1.24 -8.04 -4.19
CA LEU A 107 1.74 -7.85 -5.53
C LEU A 107 1.29 -9.02 -6.40
N VAL A 108 0.55 -8.72 -7.46
CA VAL A 108 -0.04 -9.69 -8.39
C VAL A 108 0.54 -9.50 -9.78
N GLU A 109 0.85 -10.60 -10.47
CA GLU A 109 1.31 -10.58 -11.86
C GLU A 109 0.13 -10.52 -12.83
N GLY A 110 0.21 -9.62 -13.82
CA GLY A 110 -0.78 -9.47 -14.89
C GLY A 110 -2.02 -8.66 -14.48
N GLU A 111 -3.07 -8.74 -15.30
CA GLU A 111 -4.31 -7.97 -15.11
C GLU A 111 -5.13 -8.50 -13.93
N VAL A 112 -5.83 -7.61 -13.25
CA VAL A 112 -6.79 -7.92 -12.19
C VAL A 112 -8.20 -7.74 -12.77
N ASP A 113 -8.90 -8.86 -12.93
CA ASP A 113 -10.32 -8.90 -13.29
C ASP A 113 -11.18 -9.14 -12.04
N ASP A 114 -12.49 -9.03 -12.19
CA ASP A 114 -13.45 -9.17 -11.10
C ASP A 114 -13.37 -10.55 -10.43
N ALA A 115 -13.12 -11.60 -11.19
CA ALA A 115 -13.01 -12.96 -10.66
C ALA A 115 -11.76 -13.12 -9.79
N LEU A 116 -10.63 -12.57 -10.24
CA LEU A 116 -9.40 -12.56 -9.45
C LEU A 116 -9.56 -11.69 -8.21
N MET A 117 -10.18 -10.51 -8.37
CA MET A 117 -10.42 -9.60 -7.24
C MET A 117 -11.25 -10.27 -6.15
N ALA A 118 -12.36 -10.93 -6.51
CA ALA A 118 -13.19 -11.68 -5.58
C ALA A 118 -12.41 -12.81 -4.89
N SER A 119 -11.60 -13.56 -5.63
CA SER A 119 -10.75 -14.61 -5.08
C SER A 119 -9.68 -14.07 -4.12
N LEU A 120 -9.09 -12.93 -4.43
CA LEU A 120 -8.10 -12.27 -3.55
C LEU A 120 -8.77 -11.74 -2.29
N GLU A 121 -9.94 -11.13 -2.40
CA GLU A 121 -10.69 -10.60 -1.27
C GLU A 121 -11.10 -11.70 -0.29
N GLU A 122 -11.55 -12.85 -0.79
CA GLU A 122 -11.87 -14.00 0.02
C GLU A 122 -10.64 -14.58 0.74
N ASN A 123 -9.52 -14.67 0.05
CA ASN A 123 -8.38 -15.46 0.51
C ASN A 123 -7.28 -14.63 1.19
N MET A 124 -6.95 -13.43 0.70
CA MET A 124 -5.81 -12.67 1.22
C MET A 124 -5.91 -12.32 2.71
N PRO A 125 -7.06 -11.86 3.25
CA PRO A 125 -7.16 -11.52 4.67
C PRO A 125 -7.01 -12.72 5.60
N LEU A 126 -7.38 -13.89 5.12
CA LEU A 126 -7.38 -15.15 5.88
C LEU A 126 -6.20 -16.05 5.52
N GLN A 127 -5.27 -15.54 4.70
CA GLN A 127 -4.27 -16.38 4.08
C GLN A 127 -3.35 -17.05 5.09
N GLU A 128 -3.42 -18.37 5.06
CA GLU A 128 -2.50 -19.28 5.71
C GLU A 128 -1.61 -19.96 4.65
N ALA A 129 -0.58 -20.68 5.11
CA ALA A 129 0.23 -21.48 4.22
C ALA A 129 -0.66 -22.46 3.42
N GLY A 130 -0.55 -22.42 2.09
CA GLY A 130 -1.29 -23.28 1.18
C GLY A 130 -2.53 -22.64 0.51
N ARG A 131 -2.98 -21.46 0.95
CA ARG A 131 -4.08 -20.72 0.29
C ARG A 131 -3.55 -19.63 -0.63
N GLN A 132 -2.56 -19.95 -1.42
CA GLN A 132 -1.89 -18.97 -2.29
C GLN A 132 -2.55 -18.95 -3.67
N HIS A 133 -2.77 -17.75 -4.20
CA HIS A 133 -3.15 -17.61 -5.59
C HIS A 133 -1.90 -17.68 -6.49
N PRO A 134 -1.94 -18.42 -7.62
CA PRO A 134 -0.75 -18.60 -8.50
C PRO A 134 -0.15 -17.29 -9.03
N ARG A 135 -0.96 -16.23 -9.12
CA ARG A 135 -0.51 -14.91 -9.60
C ARG A 135 -0.05 -13.98 -8.48
N LEU A 136 -0.26 -14.35 -7.22
CA LEU A 136 0.18 -13.57 -6.06
C LEU A 136 1.67 -13.82 -5.81
N LEU A 137 2.48 -12.79 -6.00
CA LEU A 137 3.95 -12.87 -5.86
C LEU A 137 4.41 -12.49 -4.45
N VAL A 138 3.76 -11.50 -3.85
CA VAL A 138 4.06 -11.02 -2.50
C VAL A 138 2.76 -10.72 -1.79
N LEU A 139 2.65 -11.18 -0.57
CA LEU A 139 1.58 -10.83 0.37
C LEU A 139 2.19 -10.15 1.58
N SER A 140 1.62 -9.05 1.98
CA SER A 140 2.01 -8.34 3.20
C SER A 140 0.79 -7.86 3.96
N ARG A 141 1.00 -7.55 5.24
CA ARG A 141 -0.03 -7.08 6.15
C ARG A 141 0.50 -5.93 6.98
N ALA A 142 -0.39 -5.02 7.34
CA ALA A 142 -0.03 -3.87 8.15
C ALA A 142 -1.14 -3.51 9.13
N ASN A 143 -0.71 -2.97 10.28
CA ASN A 143 -1.61 -2.36 11.24
C ASN A 143 -1.34 -0.86 11.30
N ARG A 144 -2.42 -0.09 11.35
CA ARG A 144 -2.31 1.36 11.47
C ARG A 144 -1.77 1.76 12.86
N SER A 145 -0.99 2.80 12.87
CA SER A 145 -0.63 3.50 14.09
C SER A 145 -1.81 4.39 14.48
N VAL A 146 -2.77 3.86 15.25
CA VAL A 146 -4.07 4.49 15.50
C VAL A 146 -3.91 5.95 15.89
N ARG A 147 -3.09 6.25 16.89
CA ARG A 147 -2.88 7.62 17.37
C ARG A 147 -2.40 8.56 16.27
N ASN A 148 -1.43 8.15 15.48
CA ASN A 148 -0.89 9.00 14.41
C ASN A 148 -1.85 9.11 13.24
N PHE A 149 -2.48 8.02 12.87
CA PHE A 149 -3.45 7.98 11.79
C PHE A 149 -4.62 8.94 12.09
N ASP A 150 -5.19 8.83 13.28
CA ASP A 150 -6.31 9.67 13.71
C ASP A 150 -5.93 11.15 13.83
N ALA A 151 -4.70 11.44 14.30
CA ALA A 151 -4.19 12.81 14.35
C ALA A 151 -4.01 13.43 12.96
N PHE A 152 -3.56 12.63 11.98
CA PHE A 152 -3.45 13.07 10.59
C PHE A 152 -4.82 13.37 9.98
N VAL A 153 -5.77 12.45 10.15
CA VAL A 153 -7.14 12.66 9.66
C VAL A 153 -7.76 13.92 10.29
N ALA A 154 -7.60 14.11 11.61
CA ALA A 154 -8.15 15.26 12.31
C ALA A 154 -7.53 16.58 11.83
N ALA A 155 -6.21 16.65 11.66
CA ALA A 155 -5.52 17.84 11.16
C ALA A 155 -5.99 18.20 9.74
N LEU A 156 -5.98 17.24 8.82
CA LEU A 156 -6.43 17.47 7.45
C LEU A 156 -7.91 17.89 7.39
N ALA A 157 -8.78 17.27 8.21
CA ALA A 157 -10.20 17.64 8.29
C ALA A 157 -10.41 19.04 8.88
N ALA A 158 -9.49 19.54 9.71
CA ALA A 158 -9.49 20.89 10.22
C ALA A 158 -8.93 21.95 9.25
N GLY A 159 -8.42 21.53 8.10
CA GLY A 159 -7.75 22.41 7.13
C GLY A 159 -6.29 22.69 7.47
N GLU A 160 -5.71 21.90 8.35
CA GLU A 160 -4.35 22.06 8.86
C GLU A 160 -3.42 20.95 8.35
N GLN A 161 -2.13 21.23 8.28
CA GLN A 161 -1.15 20.20 8.03
C GLN A 161 -0.77 19.50 9.35
N PRO A 162 -0.65 18.17 9.35
CA PRO A 162 -0.24 17.45 10.55
C PRO A 162 1.19 17.77 10.94
N ASP A 163 1.47 17.70 12.22
CA ASP A 163 2.82 17.90 12.75
C ASP A 163 3.76 16.78 12.31
N VAL A 164 4.77 17.15 11.53
CA VAL A 164 5.77 16.21 10.98
C VAL A 164 6.61 15.56 12.08
N SER A 165 6.80 16.24 13.22
CA SER A 165 7.57 15.69 14.34
C SER A 165 7.00 14.36 14.82
N TYR A 166 5.69 14.21 14.79
CA TYR A 166 4.99 12.95 15.07
C TYR A 166 5.35 11.82 14.13
N LEU A 167 5.48 12.11 12.83
CA LEU A 167 5.92 11.12 11.85
C LEU A 167 7.39 10.73 12.06
N LEU A 168 8.22 11.70 12.42
CA LEU A 168 9.64 11.45 12.68
C LEU A 168 9.84 10.60 13.94
N GLU A 169 9.04 10.83 14.98
CA GLU A 169 9.11 10.07 16.23
C GLU A 169 8.50 8.67 16.10
N ALA A 170 7.35 8.53 15.47
CA ALA A 170 6.62 7.27 15.38
C ALA A 170 6.85 6.50 14.06
N GLY A 171 7.38 7.16 13.07
CA GLY A 171 7.94 6.58 11.86
C GLY A 171 6.95 6.21 10.76
N TYR A 172 5.63 6.09 11.01
CA TYR A 172 4.68 5.67 9.96
C TYR A 172 3.22 5.76 10.39
N LEU A 173 2.33 5.90 9.41
CA LEU A 173 0.88 5.73 9.58
C LEU A 173 0.49 4.24 9.68
N TYR A 174 1.19 3.39 8.98
CA TYR A 174 1.03 1.94 9.01
C TYR A 174 2.33 1.23 9.33
N ARG A 175 2.28 0.32 10.30
CA ARG A 175 3.37 -0.59 10.61
C ARG A 175 3.21 -1.86 9.78
N THR A 176 4.10 -2.07 8.82
CA THR A 176 4.20 -3.34 8.11
C THR A 176 4.84 -4.40 8.98
N THR A 177 4.17 -5.53 9.14
CA THR A 177 4.67 -6.62 9.98
C THR A 177 5.34 -7.73 9.21
N ALA A 178 5.25 -7.71 7.88
CA ALA A 178 5.81 -8.81 7.12
C ALA A 178 6.17 -8.39 5.71
N VAL A 179 7.40 -8.08 5.54
CA VAL A 179 7.96 -7.76 4.24
C VAL A 179 8.96 -8.83 3.79
N TYR A 180 9.25 -9.80 4.61
CA TYR A 180 10.33 -10.74 4.36
C TYR A 180 9.93 -12.19 4.59
N GLY A 181 10.01 -12.98 3.54
CA GLY A 181 10.22 -14.40 3.65
C GLY A 181 8.99 -15.30 3.64
N ASN A 182 9.29 -16.57 3.44
CA ASN A 182 8.37 -17.66 3.59
C ASN A 182 7.91 -17.73 5.05
N GLY A 183 6.64 -17.57 5.30
CA GLY A 183 6.11 -17.71 6.64
C GLY A 183 4.75 -17.08 6.85
N LYS A 184 4.30 -17.14 8.08
CA LYS A 184 2.97 -16.71 8.52
C LYS A 184 2.64 -15.25 8.17
N PHE A 185 3.64 -14.42 7.89
CA PHE A 185 3.52 -12.95 7.78
C PHE A 185 3.82 -12.36 6.42
N GLY A 186 4.37 -13.11 5.51
CA GLY A 186 4.63 -12.66 4.16
C GLY A 186 4.94 -13.86 3.28
N ILE A 187 4.38 -13.85 2.10
CA ILE A 187 4.63 -14.85 1.09
C ILE A 187 5.27 -14.13 -0.08
N ALA A 188 6.42 -14.61 -0.48
CA ALA A 188 7.05 -14.21 -1.71
C ALA A 188 7.39 -15.45 -2.51
N ASP A 189 6.99 -15.47 -3.75
CA ASP A 189 7.41 -16.49 -4.71
C ASP A 189 8.81 -16.13 -5.23
N TYR A 190 9.81 -16.45 -4.43
CA TYR A 190 11.20 -16.08 -4.72
C TYR A 190 11.73 -16.72 -6.01
N ASP A 191 11.30 -17.91 -6.34
CA ASP A 191 11.80 -18.60 -7.55
C ASP A 191 11.28 -17.88 -8.81
N ARG A 192 10.01 -17.51 -8.83
CA ARG A 192 9.43 -16.71 -9.92
C ARG A 192 10.02 -15.30 -9.99
N LEU A 193 10.22 -14.66 -8.84
CA LEU A 193 10.80 -13.32 -8.77
C LEU A 193 12.26 -13.30 -9.23
N ARG A 194 13.04 -14.30 -8.88
CA ARG A 194 14.46 -14.40 -9.28
C ARG A 194 14.66 -14.62 -10.77
N THR A 195 13.71 -15.25 -11.43
CA THR A 195 13.75 -15.45 -12.88
C THR A 195 13.15 -14.29 -13.66
N GLY A 196 12.47 -13.36 -12.99
CA GLY A 196 11.86 -12.19 -13.59
C GLY A 196 12.85 -11.05 -13.82
N ALA A 197 12.78 -10.39 -14.97
CA ALA A 197 13.65 -9.26 -15.31
C ALA A 197 13.44 -8.04 -14.38
N ASP A 198 12.23 -7.87 -13.83
CA ASP A 198 11.85 -6.68 -13.07
C ASP A 198 12.28 -6.74 -11.60
N PHE A 199 12.24 -7.92 -11.01
CA PHE A 199 12.45 -8.11 -9.56
C PHE A 199 13.69 -8.95 -9.24
N TYR A 200 14.69 -8.93 -10.11
CA TYR A 200 15.94 -9.68 -9.90
C TYR A 200 16.78 -9.19 -8.72
N GLN A 201 16.54 -7.96 -8.27
CA GLN A 201 17.24 -7.42 -7.11
C GLN A 201 16.60 -7.89 -5.80
N PRO A 202 17.39 -8.24 -4.80
CA PRO A 202 16.87 -8.62 -3.50
C PRO A 202 15.93 -7.55 -2.92
N PHE A 203 14.79 -8.00 -2.39
CA PHE A 203 13.78 -7.17 -1.73
C PHE A 203 13.05 -6.14 -2.60
N SER A 204 13.30 -6.06 -3.90
CA SER A 204 12.61 -5.12 -4.79
C SER A 204 11.09 -5.27 -4.74
N PRO A 205 10.49 -6.48 -4.81
CA PRO A 205 9.03 -6.61 -4.75
C PRO A 205 8.46 -6.17 -3.41
N GLN A 206 9.15 -6.47 -2.31
CA GLN A 206 8.71 -6.05 -0.99
C GLN A 206 8.79 -4.51 -0.83
N MET A 207 9.85 -3.91 -1.33
CA MET A 207 10.01 -2.46 -1.31
C MET A 207 8.99 -1.75 -2.20
N THR A 208 8.63 -2.36 -3.35
CA THR A 208 7.54 -1.86 -4.20
C THR A 208 6.21 -1.86 -3.45
N ALA A 209 5.90 -2.95 -2.75
CA ALA A 209 4.70 -3.02 -1.93
C ALA A 209 4.70 -1.98 -0.80
N VAL A 210 5.84 -1.76 -0.15
CA VAL A 210 5.99 -0.71 0.89
C VAL A 210 5.82 0.70 0.30
N TYR A 211 6.37 0.95 -0.88
CA TYR A 211 6.17 2.21 -1.58
C TYR A 211 4.69 2.49 -1.84
N VAL A 212 3.99 1.51 -2.40
CA VAL A 212 2.55 1.64 -2.67
C VAL A 212 1.74 1.79 -1.37
N LEU A 213 2.12 1.09 -0.30
CA LEU A 213 1.48 1.26 1.00
C LEU A 213 1.59 2.69 1.54
N ARG A 214 2.72 3.36 1.33
CA ARG A 214 2.88 4.77 1.74
C ARG A 214 1.94 5.68 0.94
N GLU A 215 1.88 5.51 -0.37
CA GLU A 215 0.95 6.25 -1.23
C GLU A 215 -0.51 5.98 -0.84
N PHE A 216 -0.86 4.73 -0.58
CA PHE A 216 -2.18 4.35 -0.09
C PHE A 216 -2.52 5.02 1.24
N SER A 217 -1.59 5.02 2.20
CA SER A 217 -1.82 5.61 3.53
C SER A 217 -2.15 7.10 3.44
N VAL A 218 -1.46 7.83 2.57
CA VAL A 218 -1.73 9.25 2.32
C VAL A 218 -3.11 9.43 1.69
N ALA A 219 -3.38 8.68 0.62
CA ALA A 219 -4.67 8.76 -0.07
C ALA A 219 -5.85 8.44 0.86
N GLN A 220 -5.67 7.47 1.75
CA GLN A 220 -6.70 7.07 2.71
C GLN A 220 -6.98 8.15 3.77
N VAL A 221 -5.95 8.74 4.38
CA VAL A 221 -6.16 9.81 5.38
C VAL A 221 -6.80 11.03 4.75
N GLU A 222 -6.41 11.40 3.54
CA GLU A 222 -7.03 12.49 2.78
C GLU A 222 -8.49 12.18 2.43
N HIS A 223 -8.79 10.94 2.04
CA HIS A 223 -10.15 10.49 1.73
C HIS A 223 -11.06 10.60 2.96
N ILE A 224 -10.65 10.04 4.09
CA ILE A 224 -11.41 10.10 5.35
C ILE A 224 -11.58 11.53 5.83
N ALA A 225 -10.51 12.34 5.80
CA ALA A 225 -10.58 13.74 6.20
C ALA A 225 -11.59 14.53 5.35
N ARG A 226 -11.61 14.29 4.05
CA ARG A 226 -12.56 14.94 3.11
C ARG A 226 -13.99 14.53 3.38
N HIS A 227 -14.25 13.28 3.75
CA HIS A 227 -15.59 12.83 4.12
C HIS A 227 -16.03 13.38 5.49
N ASN A 228 -15.09 13.46 6.45
CA ASN A 228 -15.37 14.05 7.76
C ASN A 228 -15.69 15.55 7.69
N ASN A 229 -15.01 16.29 6.83
CA ASN A 229 -15.23 17.72 6.66
C ASN A 229 -14.99 18.17 5.22
N PRO A 230 -15.99 18.02 4.31
CA PRO A 230 -15.82 18.36 2.91
C PRO A 230 -15.49 19.85 2.64
N ALA A 231 -15.87 20.73 3.57
CA ALA A 231 -15.71 22.18 3.41
C ALA A 231 -14.30 22.68 3.73
N LEU A 232 -13.59 22.03 4.66
CA LEU A 232 -12.28 22.48 5.16
C LEU A 232 -11.14 21.53 4.84
N ALA A 233 -11.44 20.25 4.56
CA ALA A 233 -10.41 19.25 4.38
C ALA A 233 -9.38 19.63 3.30
N VAL A 234 -8.11 19.51 3.64
CA VAL A 234 -6.98 19.77 2.76
C VAL A 234 -6.24 18.49 2.42
N THR A 235 -5.46 18.55 1.35
CA THR A 235 -4.53 17.49 1.01
C THR A 235 -3.26 17.59 1.84
N LEU A 236 -2.62 16.46 2.08
CA LEU A 236 -1.32 16.44 2.74
C LEU A 236 -0.28 17.16 1.87
N ASP A 237 0.52 18.02 2.50
CA ASP A 237 1.60 18.72 1.81
C ASP A 237 2.52 17.70 1.11
N PRO A 238 2.82 17.86 -0.19
CA PRO A 238 3.72 16.97 -0.92
C PRO A 238 5.12 16.86 -0.30
N ASP A 239 5.52 17.86 0.45
CA ASP A 239 6.81 17.86 1.14
C ASP A 239 6.80 17.08 2.47
N LEU A 240 5.64 16.62 2.90
CA LEU A 240 5.44 15.69 4.01
C LEU A 240 5.33 14.25 3.53
#